data_b3cf112cf7b408cb721ee7b8160aca3c
#
_entry.id   b3cf112cf7b408cb721ee7b8160aca3c
#
_cell.length_a   1.000
_cell.length_b   1.000
_cell.length_c   1.000
_cell.angle_alpha   90.00
_cell.angle_beta   90.00
_cell.angle_gamma   90.00
#
_symmetry.space_group_name_H-M   'P 1'
#
loop_
_entity.id
_entity.type
_entity.pdbx_description
1 polymer ?
#
loop_
_entity_poly.entity_id
_entity_poly.type
_entity_poly.pdbx_seq_one_letter_code
_entity_poly.pdbx_strand_id
1 'polypeptide(L)'
;MTQPAASRTGKVAMVTLGCARNEVDSEELAGRLSADGWQLVDDVADASAVIVNTCAFVAAAKKDSIDAILGAAGEGREVIAVGCLAERYGENLAAELPEAAILSFDDYPNIGERLRSIVAGERPTPHVPRDRRALLPISPVARAASNDPVPGHGFGPESGPRLMRHRLDSGPSASLKLASGCDRRCSFCAIPMFRGSFISRRPSDLVEEAIVLASGGVRELILVSENSTSYGKDLGDVRLLETLLPELAAVDGIERVLVSYLQPAEMRDPLLAVLLTTPGLAPYLELSFQHASPSVLRRMRRFGGGSEFLTLIDRARQLRPDVGVRSNFIVGFPGETEAEYEELLDFLSAARLDAIGVFGYSAEDGTEAAGLAGQLSDSQIRARVENAASLVDELLAQRAEDRIGDVVDVLIQRVDADGAEGRAGQQGPEDSSTRVDRGNVGDFVRARVDAADGSDLIATVIS
;
A
#
# COMPACT_ATOMS: atom_id res chain seq x y z
N MET A 1 -27.75 23.08 37.74
CA MET A 1 -26.62 22.48 37.03
C MET A 1 -27.19 21.91 35.73
N THR A 2 -27.17 22.67 34.68
CA THR A 2 -27.57 22.26 33.30
C THR A 2 -26.45 21.37 32.75
N GLN A 3 -26.78 20.12 32.45
CA GLN A 3 -25.92 19.26 31.65
C GLN A 3 -25.59 20.00 30.32
N PRO A 4 -24.32 20.04 29.88
CA PRO A 4 -24.01 20.56 28.56
C PRO A 4 -24.74 19.67 27.54
N ALA A 5 -25.48 20.29 26.63
CA ALA A 5 -26.12 19.63 25.52
C ALA A 5 -25.03 18.82 24.78
N ALA A 6 -25.24 17.51 24.68
CA ALA A 6 -24.40 16.67 23.82
C ALA A 6 -24.38 17.32 22.43
N SER A 7 -23.23 17.82 22.00
CA SER A 7 -23.07 18.37 20.68
C SER A 7 -23.41 17.25 19.69
N ARG A 8 -24.46 17.47 18.88
CA ARG A 8 -24.83 16.55 17.81
C ARG A 8 -23.61 16.40 16.91
N THR A 9 -22.92 15.28 16.99
CA THR A 9 -21.93 14.87 16.01
C THR A 9 -22.65 14.69 14.67
N GLY A 10 -22.08 15.23 13.59
CA GLY A 10 -22.68 15.18 12.27
C GLY A 10 -22.39 13.86 11.54
N LYS A 11 -22.77 13.82 10.28
CA LYS A 11 -22.45 12.73 9.36
C LYS A 11 -21.13 13.04 8.67
N VAL A 12 -20.26 12.05 8.53
CA VAL A 12 -18.95 12.17 7.86
C VAL A 12 -18.79 11.07 6.82
N ALA A 13 -18.35 11.45 5.62
CA ALA A 13 -17.94 10.52 4.58
C ALA A 13 -16.41 10.48 4.47
N MET A 14 -15.88 9.32 4.07
CA MET A 14 -14.46 9.11 3.81
C MET A 14 -14.23 8.87 2.32
N VAL A 15 -13.30 9.61 1.73
CA VAL A 15 -12.80 9.37 0.36
C VAL A 15 -11.33 9.00 0.49
N THR A 16 -10.96 7.80 0.07
CA THR A 16 -9.59 7.29 0.19
C THR A 16 -8.95 7.19 -1.18
N LEU A 17 -7.75 7.75 -1.30
CA LEU A 17 -6.95 7.72 -2.51
C LEU A 17 -5.57 7.09 -2.23
N GLY A 18 -5.00 6.48 -3.25
CA GLY A 18 -3.63 5.99 -3.24
C GLY A 18 -3.54 4.51 -2.91
N CYS A 19 -2.71 4.13 -1.97
CA CYS A 19 -2.30 2.75 -1.72
C CYS A 19 -3.02 2.12 -0.53
N ALA A 20 -2.92 0.79 -0.40
CA ALA A 20 -3.49 0.00 0.69
C ALA A 20 -3.12 0.50 2.11
N ARG A 21 -1.99 1.21 2.28
CA ARG A 21 -1.65 1.86 3.56
C ARG A 21 -2.58 3.03 3.85
N ASN A 22 -2.95 3.82 2.84
CA ASN A 22 -3.93 4.89 3.00
C ASN A 22 -5.32 4.34 3.32
N GLU A 23 -5.67 3.16 2.82
CA GLU A 23 -6.93 2.47 3.19
C GLU A 23 -6.93 2.16 4.69
N VAL A 24 -5.87 1.55 5.20
CA VAL A 24 -5.74 1.30 6.65
C VAL A 24 -5.77 2.60 7.45
N ASP A 25 -5.06 3.65 7.00
CA ASP A 25 -5.07 4.96 7.65
C ASP A 25 -6.51 5.55 7.70
N SER A 26 -7.29 5.40 6.63
CA SER A 26 -8.71 5.82 6.58
C SER A 26 -9.59 5.03 7.54
N GLU A 27 -9.43 3.70 7.60
CA GLU A 27 -10.17 2.84 8.52
C GLU A 27 -9.82 3.12 10.00
N GLU A 28 -8.55 3.45 10.30
CA GLU A 28 -8.12 3.91 11.62
C GLU A 28 -8.78 5.25 11.98
N LEU A 29 -8.84 6.20 11.04
CA LEU A 29 -9.55 7.48 11.22
C LEU A 29 -11.05 7.27 11.41
N ALA A 30 -11.67 6.42 10.59
CA ALA A 30 -13.09 6.07 10.71
C ALA A 30 -13.41 5.46 12.07
N GLY A 31 -12.54 4.59 12.60
CA GLY A 31 -12.67 4.03 13.96
C GLY A 31 -12.63 5.11 15.04
N ARG A 32 -11.71 6.09 14.95
CA ARG A 32 -11.63 7.22 15.86
C ARG A 32 -12.88 8.11 15.82
N LEU A 33 -13.33 8.42 14.60
CA LEU A 33 -14.54 9.22 14.39
C LEU A 33 -15.79 8.54 14.97
N SER A 34 -15.93 7.23 14.72
CA SER A 34 -17.03 6.44 15.31
C SER A 34 -17.00 6.44 16.85
N ALA A 35 -15.81 6.28 17.45
CA ALA A 35 -15.62 6.33 18.89
C ALA A 35 -15.96 7.71 19.48
N ASP A 36 -15.72 8.77 18.72
CA ASP A 36 -16.07 10.15 19.07
C ASP A 36 -17.55 10.51 18.78
N GLY A 37 -18.33 9.53 18.29
CA GLY A 37 -19.77 9.65 18.06
C GLY A 37 -20.16 10.21 16.71
N TRP A 38 -19.24 10.33 15.74
CA TRP A 38 -19.55 10.67 14.35
C TRP A 38 -20.24 9.51 13.64
N GLN A 39 -21.26 9.82 12.85
CA GLN A 39 -21.90 8.82 12.00
C GLN A 39 -21.19 8.75 10.66
N LEU A 40 -20.58 7.60 10.37
CA LEU A 40 -20.02 7.31 9.06
C LEU A 40 -21.14 7.09 8.04
N VAL A 41 -21.00 7.65 6.83
CA VAL A 41 -21.92 7.47 5.71
C VAL A 41 -21.11 7.19 4.44
N ASP A 42 -21.68 6.36 3.56
CA ASP A 42 -21.01 5.96 2.31
C ASP A 42 -21.16 7.04 1.24
N ASP A 43 -22.34 7.71 1.17
CA ASP A 43 -22.58 8.74 0.17
C ASP A 43 -22.10 10.12 0.68
N VAL A 44 -21.19 10.71 -0.08
CA VAL A 44 -20.70 12.08 0.15
C VAL A 44 -21.86 13.09 0.19
N ALA A 45 -22.95 12.84 -0.57
CA ALA A 45 -24.12 13.72 -0.59
C ALA A 45 -24.86 13.79 0.76
N ASP A 46 -24.80 12.73 1.57
CA ASP A 46 -25.44 12.64 2.87
C ASP A 46 -24.58 13.20 4.01
N ALA A 47 -23.31 13.52 3.74
CA ALA A 47 -22.36 13.97 4.73
C ALA A 47 -22.42 15.47 5.00
N SER A 48 -22.24 15.88 6.26
CA SER A 48 -21.98 17.28 6.65
C SER A 48 -20.49 17.64 6.57
N ALA A 49 -19.63 16.65 6.57
CA ALA A 49 -18.20 16.79 6.39
C ALA A 49 -17.64 15.61 5.57
N VAL A 50 -16.64 15.88 4.74
CA VAL A 50 -15.96 14.86 3.92
C VAL A 50 -14.47 14.89 4.23
N ILE A 51 -13.93 13.77 4.62
CA ILE A 51 -12.49 13.60 4.81
C ILE A 51 -11.92 12.93 3.56
N VAL A 52 -11.02 13.64 2.88
CA VAL A 52 -10.30 13.12 1.70
C VAL A 52 -8.90 12.71 2.16
N ASN A 53 -8.64 11.41 2.25
CA ASN A 53 -7.31 10.86 2.53
C ASN A 53 -6.51 10.80 1.23
N THR A 54 -5.53 11.69 1.12
CA THR A 54 -4.85 12.05 -0.11
C THR A 54 -3.55 11.28 -0.34
N CYS A 55 -3.17 11.13 -1.61
CA CYS A 55 -1.89 10.57 -2.04
C CYS A 55 -0.96 11.65 -2.60
N ALA A 56 0.36 11.50 -2.37
CA ALA A 56 1.39 12.41 -2.88
C ALA A 56 2.60 11.66 -3.47
N PHE A 57 2.40 10.42 -3.93
CA PHE A 57 3.51 9.58 -4.36
C PHE A 57 4.09 10.02 -5.70
N VAL A 58 3.25 10.30 -6.69
CA VAL A 58 3.63 10.78 -8.02
C VAL A 58 2.71 11.91 -8.48
N ALA A 59 3.10 12.64 -9.53
CA ALA A 59 2.33 13.79 -10.03
C ALA A 59 0.87 13.45 -10.37
N ALA A 60 0.60 12.30 -10.98
CA ALA A 60 -0.76 11.84 -11.28
C ALA A 60 -1.61 11.68 -10.01
N ALA A 61 -1.08 10.98 -9.00
CA ALA A 61 -1.79 10.77 -7.74
C ALA A 61 -2.02 12.07 -6.95
N LYS A 62 -1.11 13.06 -7.08
CA LYS A 62 -1.34 14.41 -6.53
C LYS A 62 -2.51 15.10 -7.23
N LYS A 63 -2.57 15.01 -8.56
CA LYS A 63 -3.68 15.56 -9.35
C LYS A 63 -5.02 14.93 -8.95
N ASP A 64 -5.08 13.60 -8.89
CA ASP A 64 -6.29 12.87 -8.49
C ASP A 64 -6.75 13.27 -7.08
N SER A 65 -5.81 13.50 -6.16
CA SER A 65 -6.10 13.97 -4.81
C SER A 65 -6.69 15.38 -4.78
N ILE A 66 -6.16 16.29 -5.60
CA ILE A 66 -6.69 17.66 -5.75
C ILE A 66 -8.08 17.61 -6.37
N ASP A 67 -8.26 16.84 -7.45
CA ASP A 67 -9.55 16.68 -8.12
C ASP A 67 -10.61 16.11 -7.17
N ALA A 68 -10.25 15.16 -6.31
CA ALA A 68 -11.14 14.60 -5.31
C ALA A 68 -11.52 15.62 -4.21
N ILE A 69 -10.57 16.45 -3.74
CA ILE A 69 -10.85 17.53 -2.79
C ILE A 69 -11.85 18.52 -3.39
N LEU A 70 -11.61 18.97 -4.62
CA LEU A 70 -12.49 19.90 -5.34
C LEU A 70 -13.86 19.28 -5.63
N GLY A 71 -13.90 18.00 -6.01
CA GLY A 71 -15.14 17.26 -6.24
C GLY A 71 -15.98 17.03 -4.97
N ALA A 72 -15.34 16.94 -3.81
CA ALA A 72 -16.02 16.82 -2.53
C ALA A 72 -16.61 18.15 -2.03
N ALA A 73 -16.08 19.28 -2.51
CA ALA A 73 -16.57 20.60 -2.16
C ALA A 73 -18.00 20.79 -2.68
N GLY A 74 -18.92 21.24 -1.82
CA GLY A 74 -20.33 21.47 -2.16
C GLY A 74 -21.01 22.34 -1.12
N GLU A 75 -22.20 22.84 -1.45
CA GLU A 75 -22.95 23.70 -0.54
C GLU A 75 -23.24 23.01 0.79
N GLY A 76 -22.83 23.63 1.90
CA GLY A 76 -23.10 23.18 3.27
C GLY A 76 -22.27 22.01 3.75
N ARG A 77 -21.20 21.64 3.02
CA ARG A 77 -20.27 20.57 3.44
C ARG A 77 -18.89 21.14 3.73
N GLU A 78 -18.28 20.66 4.80
CA GLU A 78 -16.88 20.93 5.11
C GLU A 78 -15.99 19.86 4.50
N VAL A 79 -14.95 20.25 3.79
CA VAL A 79 -13.95 19.33 3.21
C VAL A 79 -12.67 19.39 4.02
N ILE A 80 -12.18 18.21 4.39
CA ILE A 80 -10.96 18.05 5.18
C ILE A 80 -10.00 17.17 4.39
N ALA A 81 -8.85 17.72 3.99
CA ALA A 81 -7.79 16.97 3.37
C ALA A 81 -6.81 16.45 4.43
N VAL A 82 -6.58 15.15 4.41
CA VAL A 82 -5.62 14.44 5.27
C VAL A 82 -4.69 13.61 4.39
N GLY A 83 -3.75 12.88 4.98
CA GLY A 83 -2.90 11.94 4.25
C GLY A 83 -1.63 12.54 3.68
N CYS A 84 -1.05 11.82 2.72
CA CYS A 84 0.31 12.11 2.25
C CYS A 84 0.46 13.47 1.56
N LEU A 85 -0.54 13.93 0.78
CA LEU A 85 -0.48 15.24 0.13
C LEU A 85 -0.62 16.36 1.16
N ALA A 86 -1.60 16.23 2.05
CA ALA A 86 -1.82 17.18 3.14
C ALA A 86 -0.56 17.31 4.02
N GLU A 87 0.05 16.18 4.42
CA GLU A 87 1.27 16.17 5.23
C GLU A 87 2.47 16.81 4.51
N ARG A 88 2.62 16.50 3.21
CA ARG A 88 3.79 16.94 2.44
C ARG A 88 3.77 18.42 2.10
N TYR A 89 2.60 19.01 1.88
CA TYR A 89 2.46 20.37 1.37
C TYR A 89 1.80 21.35 2.35
N GLY A 90 1.10 20.90 3.39
CA GLY A 90 0.61 21.69 4.51
C GLY A 90 0.07 23.07 4.14
N GLU A 91 0.76 24.12 4.61
CA GLU A 91 0.38 25.52 4.37
C GLU A 91 0.30 25.91 2.90
N ASN A 92 1.15 25.33 2.03
CA ASN A 92 1.13 25.62 0.60
C ASN A 92 -0.16 25.06 -0.04
N LEU A 93 -0.54 23.84 0.33
CA LEU A 93 -1.81 23.25 -0.15
C LEU A 93 -3.02 24.05 0.34
N ALA A 94 -3.00 24.51 1.59
CA ALA A 94 -4.07 25.32 2.16
C ALA A 94 -4.21 26.71 1.48
N ALA A 95 -3.10 27.28 1.00
CA ALA A 95 -3.14 28.53 0.25
C ALA A 95 -3.77 28.37 -1.14
N GLU A 96 -3.56 27.20 -1.79
CA GLU A 96 -4.10 26.90 -3.13
C GLU A 96 -5.55 26.36 -3.08
N LEU A 97 -5.94 25.72 -1.95
CA LEU A 97 -7.26 25.10 -1.76
C LEU A 97 -7.94 25.66 -0.49
N PRO A 98 -8.38 26.94 -0.51
CA PRO A 98 -8.96 27.59 0.68
C PRO A 98 -10.31 26.98 1.09
N GLU A 99 -10.97 26.22 0.22
CA GLU A 99 -12.22 25.50 0.49
C GLU A 99 -12.04 24.28 1.40
N ALA A 100 -10.81 23.74 1.53
CA ALA A 100 -10.52 22.58 2.35
C ALA A 100 -9.72 22.94 3.61
N ALA A 101 -10.05 22.30 4.72
CA ALA A 101 -9.22 22.31 5.92
C ALA A 101 -8.09 21.28 5.75
N ILE A 102 -6.84 21.67 5.92
CA ILE A 102 -5.68 20.79 5.76
C ILE A 102 -5.19 20.34 7.13
N LEU A 103 -5.21 19.03 7.40
CA LEU A 103 -4.75 18.43 8.64
C LEU A 103 -3.54 17.51 8.40
N SER A 104 -2.62 17.51 9.35
CA SER A 104 -1.43 16.67 9.36
C SER A 104 -1.66 15.30 9.99
N PHE A 105 -0.69 14.39 9.91
CA PHE A 105 -0.72 13.14 10.67
C PHE A 105 -0.76 13.37 12.19
N ASP A 106 -0.24 14.50 12.68
CA ASP A 106 -0.25 14.84 14.10
C ASP A 106 -1.67 15.17 14.63
N ASP A 107 -2.62 15.47 13.73
CA ASP A 107 -4.02 15.72 14.09
C ASP A 107 -4.85 14.43 14.18
N TYR A 108 -4.37 13.28 13.68
CA TYR A 108 -5.09 12.01 13.66
C TYR A 108 -5.58 11.53 15.03
N PRO A 109 -4.80 11.63 16.12
CA PRO A 109 -5.27 11.23 17.46
C PRO A 109 -6.51 12.00 17.92
N ASN A 110 -6.68 13.25 17.47
CA ASN A 110 -7.74 14.15 17.89
C ASN A 110 -8.70 14.51 16.73
N ILE A 111 -8.78 13.65 15.71
CA ILE A 111 -9.52 13.95 14.47
C ILE A 111 -10.98 14.31 14.73
N GLY A 112 -11.66 13.66 15.68
CA GLY A 112 -13.06 13.95 15.99
C GLY A 112 -13.27 15.33 16.61
N GLU A 113 -12.33 15.81 17.44
CA GLU A 113 -12.34 17.17 17.97
C GLU A 113 -12.07 18.20 16.88
N ARG A 114 -11.03 17.95 16.04
CA ARG A 114 -10.72 18.80 14.89
C ARG A 114 -11.92 18.96 13.96
N LEU A 115 -12.59 17.85 13.66
CA LEU A 115 -13.77 17.88 12.81
C LEU A 115 -14.93 18.68 13.43
N ARG A 116 -15.15 18.57 14.74
CA ARG A 116 -16.16 19.38 15.44
C ARG A 116 -15.86 20.88 15.33
N SER A 117 -14.61 21.30 15.52
CA SER A 117 -14.19 22.69 15.38
C SER A 117 -14.38 23.20 13.94
N ILE A 118 -14.02 22.41 12.94
CA ILE A 118 -14.17 22.77 11.52
C ILE A 118 -15.65 22.94 11.16
N VAL A 119 -16.50 21.99 11.54
CA VAL A 119 -17.95 22.06 11.29
C VAL A 119 -18.61 23.23 12.05
N ALA A 120 -18.01 23.66 13.17
CA ALA A 120 -18.44 24.89 13.88
C ALA A 120 -17.96 26.18 13.21
N GLY A 121 -17.21 26.10 12.08
CA GLY A 121 -16.72 27.25 11.32
C GLY A 121 -15.31 27.71 11.70
N GLU A 122 -14.61 26.96 12.56
CA GLU A 122 -13.21 27.25 12.86
C GLU A 122 -12.31 26.71 11.75
N ARG A 123 -11.31 27.48 11.32
CA ARG A 123 -10.28 27.01 10.39
C ARG A 123 -8.99 26.72 11.14
N PRO A 124 -8.51 25.47 11.14
CA PRO A 124 -7.23 25.15 11.77
C PRO A 124 -6.09 25.86 11.04
N THR A 125 -5.05 26.24 11.77
CA THR A 125 -3.82 26.75 11.17
C THR A 125 -3.11 25.57 10.49
N PRO A 126 -2.88 25.63 9.17
CA PRO A 126 -2.16 24.57 8.47
C PRO A 126 -0.73 24.43 9.02
N HIS A 127 -0.25 23.21 9.08
CA HIS A 127 1.12 22.95 9.53
C HIS A 127 2.15 23.36 8.47
N VAL A 128 3.34 23.73 8.94
CA VAL A 128 4.51 23.90 8.09
C VAL A 128 5.14 22.52 7.85
N PRO A 129 5.26 22.07 6.58
CA PRO A 129 5.90 20.79 6.27
C PRO A 129 7.32 20.71 6.83
N ARG A 130 7.65 19.58 7.42
CA ARG A 130 8.98 19.33 8.02
C ARG A 130 9.48 17.93 7.69
N ASP A 131 10.78 17.75 7.71
CA ASP A 131 11.38 16.43 7.53
C ASP A 131 11.14 15.56 8.78
N ARG A 132 10.20 14.64 8.68
CA ARG A 132 9.80 13.78 9.82
C ARG A 132 10.87 12.77 10.23
N ARG A 133 11.91 12.55 9.43
CA ARG A 133 13.07 11.74 9.83
C ARG A 133 13.81 12.35 11.02
N ALA A 134 13.72 13.66 11.19
CA ALA A 134 14.35 14.38 12.30
C ALA A 134 13.57 14.29 13.63
N LEU A 135 12.33 13.78 13.60
CA LEU A 135 11.44 13.74 14.78
C LEU A 135 11.62 12.51 15.66
N LEU A 136 12.32 11.49 15.19
CA LEU A 136 12.49 10.22 15.91
C LEU A 136 13.92 10.05 16.39
N PRO A 137 14.13 9.50 17.62
CA PRO A 137 15.45 9.15 18.09
C PRO A 137 16.11 8.11 17.17
N ILE A 138 17.41 8.28 16.94
CA ILE A 138 18.22 7.43 16.05
C ILE A 138 18.35 5.98 16.58
N SER A 139 18.12 5.77 17.89
CA SER A 139 18.25 4.47 18.53
C SER A 139 16.91 3.98 19.09
N PRO A 140 16.54 2.70 18.86
CA PRO A 140 15.37 2.09 19.48
C PRO A 140 15.43 2.11 21.02
N VAL A 141 16.63 2.03 21.59
CA VAL A 141 16.88 2.06 23.05
C VAL A 141 16.57 3.44 23.67
N ALA A 142 16.59 4.50 22.86
CA ALA A 142 16.28 5.86 23.31
C ALA A 142 14.78 6.21 23.20
N ARG A 143 13.92 5.28 22.75
CA ARG A 143 12.47 5.49 22.76
C ARG A 143 11.98 5.35 24.18
N ALA A 144 12.01 6.44 24.94
CA ALA A 144 11.23 6.53 26.15
C ALA A 144 9.76 6.31 25.80
N ALA A 145 9.00 5.61 26.67
CA ALA A 145 7.55 5.63 26.61
C ALA A 145 7.11 7.10 26.58
N SER A 146 6.71 7.59 25.42
CA SER A 146 6.23 8.97 25.28
C SER A 146 4.75 8.91 24.97
N ASN A 147 4.00 9.81 25.60
CA ASN A 147 2.60 10.03 25.27
C ASN A 147 2.44 10.79 23.93
N ASP A 148 3.56 11.00 23.20
CA ASP A 148 3.51 11.71 21.93
C ASP A 148 2.98 10.77 20.84
N PRO A 149 1.99 11.20 20.07
CA PRO A 149 1.44 10.41 18.98
C PRO A 149 2.50 10.18 17.89
N VAL A 150 2.70 8.93 17.49
CA VAL A 150 3.55 8.58 16.37
C VAL A 150 2.67 8.52 15.13
N PRO A 151 2.95 9.35 14.09
CA PRO A 151 2.14 9.39 12.89
C PRO A 151 1.95 8.01 12.26
N GLY A 152 0.69 7.65 12.02
CA GLY A 152 0.33 6.35 11.44
C GLY A 152 0.40 5.15 12.40
N HIS A 153 0.82 5.36 13.66
CA HIS A 153 0.93 4.30 14.68
C HIS A 153 0.08 4.54 15.93
N GLY A 154 -0.64 5.66 16.01
CA GLY A 154 -1.31 6.06 17.23
C GLY A 154 -0.32 6.48 18.30
N PHE A 155 -0.60 6.12 19.55
CA PHE A 155 0.31 6.41 20.66
C PHE A 155 1.49 5.42 20.69
N GLY A 156 2.62 5.84 21.27
CA GLY A 156 3.83 5.02 21.41
C GLY A 156 3.60 3.71 22.18
N PRO A 157 4.64 2.89 22.37
CA PRO A 157 4.51 1.45 22.68
C PRO A 157 3.76 1.05 23.95
N GLU A 158 3.32 1.97 24.79
CA GLU A 158 2.58 1.66 26.04
C GLU A 158 1.23 2.38 26.15
N SER A 159 0.73 2.91 25.08
CA SER A 159 -0.31 3.91 25.13
C SER A 159 -1.70 3.40 24.85
N GLY A 160 -2.54 3.49 25.87
CA GLY A 160 -3.98 3.64 25.82
C GLY A 160 -4.78 2.50 25.19
N PRO A 161 -6.10 2.53 25.30
CA PRO A 161 -6.97 1.54 24.68
C PRO A 161 -6.78 1.57 23.17
N ARG A 162 -6.49 0.41 22.56
CA ARG A 162 -6.38 0.25 21.12
C ARG A 162 -7.69 0.64 20.48
N LEU A 163 -7.66 1.68 19.66
CA LEU A 163 -8.78 2.02 18.82
C LEU A 163 -8.84 0.98 17.69
N MET A 164 -9.93 0.21 17.70
CA MET A 164 -10.25 -0.68 16.61
C MET A 164 -10.56 0.15 15.37
N ARG A 165 -9.90 -0.16 14.25
CA ARG A 165 -10.27 0.46 12.98
C ARG A 165 -11.68 0.06 12.58
N HIS A 166 -12.38 0.95 11.92
CA HIS A 166 -13.69 0.67 11.33
C HIS A 166 -13.49 0.36 9.85
N ARG A 167 -13.82 -0.86 9.43
CA ARG A 167 -13.68 -1.23 8.01
C ARG A 167 -14.64 -0.41 7.15
N LEU A 168 -14.10 0.11 6.04
CA LEU A 168 -14.84 0.91 5.07
C LEU A 168 -15.38 0.06 3.92
N ASP A 169 -14.96 -1.19 3.81
CA ASP A 169 -15.50 -2.19 2.90
C ASP A 169 -15.90 -3.46 3.67
N SER A 170 -16.68 -4.34 3.03
CA SER A 170 -17.11 -5.62 3.58
C SER A 170 -16.49 -6.82 2.85
N GLY A 171 -15.46 -6.59 2.02
CA GLY A 171 -14.80 -7.64 1.26
C GLY A 171 -14.09 -8.68 2.13
N PRO A 172 -13.82 -9.87 1.59
CA PRO A 172 -13.19 -10.96 2.33
C PRO A 172 -11.68 -10.78 2.52
N SER A 173 -11.08 -9.76 1.92
CA SER A 173 -9.67 -9.40 2.07
C SER A 173 -9.52 -8.13 2.88
N ALA A 174 -8.45 -8.01 3.66
CA ALA A 174 -8.12 -6.77 4.37
C ALA A 174 -6.62 -6.54 4.42
N SER A 175 -6.22 -5.28 4.26
CA SER A 175 -4.84 -4.87 4.47
C SER A 175 -4.51 -4.83 5.96
N LEU A 176 -3.35 -5.36 6.37
CA LEU A 176 -2.82 -5.29 7.73
C LEU A 176 -1.48 -4.55 7.70
N LYS A 177 -1.44 -3.37 8.31
CA LYS A 177 -0.27 -2.50 8.29
C LYS A 177 0.77 -2.98 9.30
N LEU A 178 1.91 -3.52 8.81
CA LEU A 178 3.03 -4.01 9.64
C LEU A 178 3.81 -2.88 10.28
N ALA A 179 4.03 -1.82 9.53
CA ALA A 179 4.89 -0.70 9.91
C ALA A 179 4.51 0.55 9.12
N SER A 180 5.06 1.69 9.51
CA SER A 180 4.95 2.96 8.80
C SER A 180 6.30 3.63 8.69
N GLY A 181 6.49 4.45 7.63
CA GLY A 181 7.76 5.12 7.36
C GLY A 181 8.79 4.21 6.69
N CYS A 182 9.95 4.78 6.35
CA CYS A 182 10.99 4.04 5.65
C CYS A 182 12.38 4.61 5.95
N ASP A 183 13.33 3.75 6.32
CA ASP A 183 14.74 4.13 6.55
C ASP A 183 15.59 4.05 5.28
N ARG A 184 14.99 3.64 4.16
CA ARG A 184 15.68 3.61 2.87
C ARG A 184 15.92 5.02 2.35
N ARG A 185 17.04 5.18 1.63
CA ARG A 185 17.46 6.45 1.05
C ARG A 185 17.42 6.39 -0.48
N CYS A 186 16.37 5.80 -1.05
CA CYS A 186 16.20 5.79 -2.50
C CYS A 186 16.17 7.24 -3.01
N SER A 187 17.00 7.55 -4.01
CA SER A 187 17.20 8.93 -4.47
C SER A 187 15.95 9.58 -5.07
N PHE A 188 15.00 8.78 -5.53
CA PHE A 188 13.74 9.22 -6.14
C PHE A 188 12.56 9.33 -5.15
N CYS A 189 12.72 8.87 -3.91
CA CYS A 189 11.58 8.66 -3.02
C CYS A 189 11.49 9.72 -1.93
N ALA A 190 10.36 10.41 -1.86
CA ALA A 190 10.08 11.41 -0.84
C ALA A 190 9.42 10.84 0.43
N ILE A 191 8.98 9.58 0.44
CA ILE A 191 8.23 8.97 1.55
C ILE A 191 8.89 9.19 2.92
N PRO A 192 10.21 8.97 3.11
CA PRO A 192 10.83 9.17 4.42
C PRO A 192 10.71 10.60 4.96
N MET A 193 10.60 11.59 4.08
CA MET A 193 10.50 13.00 4.47
C MET A 193 9.18 13.31 5.18
N PHE A 194 8.07 12.72 4.72
CA PHE A 194 6.74 13.03 5.27
C PHE A 194 6.12 11.89 6.09
N ARG A 195 6.50 10.61 5.89
CA ARG A 195 6.09 9.51 6.75
C ARG A 195 7.08 9.18 7.88
N GLY A 196 8.30 9.70 7.79
CA GLY A 196 9.33 9.51 8.82
C GLY A 196 10.10 8.20 8.69
N SER A 197 10.83 7.88 9.76
CA SER A 197 11.61 6.64 9.88
C SER A 197 10.71 5.42 10.00
N PHE A 198 11.25 4.25 9.70
CA PHE A 198 10.54 2.98 9.78
C PHE A 198 10.20 2.63 11.23
N ILE A 199 8.92 2.40 11.53
CA ILE A 199 8.44 2.03 12.85
C ILE A 199 7.54 0.81 12.72
N SER A 200 8.02 -0.33 13.24
CA SER A 200 7.27 -1.59 13.28
C SER A 200 6.20 -1.55 14.36
N ARG A 201 5.04 -2.12 14.05
CA ARG A 201 4.04 -2.47 15.06
C ARG A 201 4.48 -3.74 15.79
N ARG A 202 4.04 -3.90 17.03
CA ARG A 202 4.36 -5.11 17.83
C ARG A 202 3.64 -6.34 17.24
N PRO A 203 4.28 -7.52 17.24
CA PRO A 203 3.64 -8.76 16.77
C PRO A 203 2.30 -9.03 17.45
N SER A 204 2.22 -8.84 18.78
CA SER A 204 0.98 -9.03 19.54
C SER A 204 -0.18 -8.17 19.02
N ASP A 205 0.12 -6.91 18.64
CA ASP A 205 -0.88 -5.97 18.14
C ASP A 205 -1.41 -6.37 16.76
N LEU A 206 -0.52 -6.94 15.95
CA LEU A 206 -0.86 -7.44 14.61
C LEU A 206 -1.72 -8.71 14.69
N VAL A 207 -1.36 -9.63 15.59
CA VAL A 207 -2.14 -10.87 15.80
C VAL A 207 -3.52 -10.54 16.35
N GLU A 208 -3.63 -9.65 17.34
CA GLU A 208 -4.95 -9.22 17.87
C GLU A 208 -5.80 -8.57 16.79
N GLU A 209 -5.23 -7.69 15.96
CA GLU A 209 -5.98 -7.07 14.86
C GLU A 209 -6.40 -8.11 13.82
N ALA A 210 -5.55 -9.09 13.50
CA ALA A 210 -5.88 -10.20 12.60
C ALA A 210 -7.07 -11.03 13.13
N ILE A 211 -7.13 -11.31 14.45
CA ILE A 211 -8.24 -12.01 15.08
C ILE A 211 -9.54 -11.21 14.93
N VAL A 212 -9.47 -9.90 15.12
CA VAL A 212 -10.64 -9.04 14.97
C VAL A 212 -11.12 -9.00 13.51
N LEU A 213 -10.20 -8.87 12.56
CA LEU A 213 -10.53 -8.89 11.14
C LEU A 213 -11.17 -10.24 10.74
N ALA A 214 -10.60 -11.35 11.19
CA ALA A 214 -11.15 -12.68 10.97
C ALA A 214 -12.57 -12.82 11.54
N SER A 215 -12.80 -12.34 12.78
CA SER A 215 -14.13 -12.35 13.38
C SER A 215 -15.15 -11.48 12.63
N GLY A 216 -14.68 -10.48 11.87
CA GLY A 216 -15.46 -9.64 10.96
C GLY A 216 -15.67 -10.24 9.56
N GLY A 217 -15.24 -11.49 9.31
CA GLY A 217 -15.44 -12.19 8.04
C GLY A 217 -14.26 -12.06 7.06
N VAL A 218 -13.14 -11.45 7.45
CA VAL A 218 -11.93 -11.43 6.62
C VAL A 218 -11.33 -12.84 6.56
N ARG A 219 -11.02 -13.29 5.36
CA ARG A 219 -10.42 -14.58 5.05
C ARG A 219 -8.99 -14.46 4.56
N GLU A 220 -8.62 -13.30 4.04
CA GLU A 220 -7.28 -13.02 3.56
C GLU A 220 -6.72 -11.75 4.17
N LEU A 221 -5.46 -11.82 4.62
CA LEU A 221 -4.68 -10.66 5.08
C LEU A 221 -3.64 -10.28 4.03
N ILE A 222 -3.59 -8.99 3.69
CA ILE A 222 -2.56 -8.39 2.83
C ILE A 222 -1.66 -7.55 3.73
N LEU A 223 -0.45 -8.04 3.99
CA LEU A 223 0.51 -7.35 4.86
C LEU A 223 1.19 -6.22 4.10
N VAL A 224 1.06 -5.00 4.60
CA VAL A 224 1.53 -3.79 3.93
C VAL A 224 2.45 -2.95 4.81
N SER A 225 3.45 -2.34 4.19
CA SER A 225 4.31 -1.28 4.74
C SER A 225 5.07 -0.59 3.61
N GLU A 226 5.95 0.35 3.90
CA GLU A 226 6.86 0.92 2.90
C GLU A 226 8.03 -0.02 2.55
N ASN A 227 8.35 -0.97 3.43
CA ASN A 227 9.39 -1.99 3.23
C ASN A 227 9.17 -3.15 4.20
N SER A 228 8.39 -4.14 3.82
CA SER A 228 8.01 -5.24 4.70
C SER A 228 9.19 -6.13 5.11
N THR A 229 10.24 -6.24 4.28
CA THR A 229 11.47 -6.98 4.63
C THR A 229 12.24 -6.38 5.81
N SER A 230 12.04 -5.11 6.13
CA SER A 230 12.68 -4.44 7.29
C SER A 230 11.89 -4.60 8.60
N TYR A 231 10.73 -5.26 8.59
CA TYR A 231 9.90 -5.42 9.79
C TYR A 231 10.69 -6.05 10.95
N GLY A 232 10.59 -5.45 12.13
CA GLY A 232 11.27 -5.90 13.35
C GLY A 232 12.69 -5.36 13.54
N LYS A 233 13.32 -4.80 12.49
CA LYS A 233 14.68 -4.26 12.58
C LYS A 233 14.82 -3.18 13.66
N ASP A 234 13.85 -2.29 13.74
CA ASP A 234 13.77 -1.23 14.75
C ASP A 234 13.38 -1.75 16.14
N LEU A 235 12.82 -2.95 16.23
CA LEU A 235 12.56 -3.68 17.48
C LEU A 235 13.74 -4.55 17.92
N GLY A 236 14.85 -4.54 17.16
CA GLY A 236 16.07 -5.27 17.47
C GLY A 236 16.11 -6.72 16.95
N ASP A 237 15.10 -7.15 16.19
CA ASP A 237 15.07 -8.49 15.60
C ASP A 237 14.77 -8.40 14.09
N VAL A 238 15.80 -8.60 13.27
CA VAL A 238 15.69 -8.60 11.81
C VAL A 238 14.96 -9.84 11.25
N ARG A 239 14.70 -10.85 12.10
CA ARG A 239 14.01 -12.09 11.73
C ARG A 239 12.56 -12.12 12.21
N LEU A 240 12.07 -11.02 12.78
CA LEU A 240 10.75 -10.97 13.38
C LEU A 240 9.62 -11.26 12.37
N LEU A 241 9.80 -10.88 11.09
CA LEU A 241 8.84 -11.23 10.05
C LEU A 241 8.75 -12.74 9.83
N GLU A 242 9.88 -13.47 9.90
CA GLU A 242 9.93 -14.92 9.73
C GLU A 242 9.12 -15.66 10.80
N THR A 243 9.06 -15.12 12.02
CA THR A 243 8.29 -15.69 13.14
C THR A 243 6.83 -15.24 13.14
N LEU A 244 6.56 -13.99 12.75
CA LEU A 244 5.21 -13.44 12.71
C LEU A 244 4.33 -14.09 11.64
N LEU A 245 4.89 -14.38 10.46
CA LEU A 245 4.11 -14.90 9.33
C LEU A 245 3.36 -16.20 9.65
N PRO A 246 4.00 -17.23 10.25
CA PRO A 246 3.28 -18.43 10.66
C PRO A 246 2.21 -18.17 11.73
N GLU A 247 2.41 -17.21 12.64
CA GLU A 247 1.43 -16.86 13.66
C GLU A 247 0.18 -16.22 13.03
N LEU A 248 0.36 -15.31 12.07
CA LEU A 248 -0.76 -14.71 11.34
C LEU A 248 -1.51 -15.74 10.47
N ALA A 249 -0.78 -16.65 9.82
CA ALA A 249 -1.38 -17.72 9.03
C ALA A 249 -2.13 -18.76 9.88
N ALA A 250 -1.85 -18.84 11.19
CA ALA A 250 -2.52 -19.73 12.13
C ALA A 250 -3.75 -19.08 12.82
N VAL A 251 -4.06 -17.83 12.54
CA VAL A 251 -5.25 -17.15 13.09
C VAL A 251 -6.51 -17.82 12.56
N ASP A 252 -7.38 -18.28 13.47
CA ASP A 252 -8.62 -18.94 13.10
C ASP A 252 -9.51 -18.02 12.23
N GLY A 253 -9.99 -18.52 11.11
CA GLY A 253 -10.74 -17.77 10.11
C GLY A 253 -9.90 -17.12 9.00
N ILE A 254 -8.58 -16.97 9.18
CA ILE A 254 -7.68 -16.53 8.11
C ILE A 254 -7.21 -17.76 7.31
N GLU A 255 -7.41 -17.73 6.01
CA GLU A 255 -7.04 -18.82 5.11
C GLU A 255 -5.83 -18.48 4.24
N ARG A 256 -5.59 -17.18 4.01
CA ARG A 256 -4.46 -16.74 3.21
C ARG A 256 -3.84 -15.46 3.75
N VAL A 257 -2.51 -15.42 3.79
CA VAL A 257 -1.72 -14.22 4.11
C VAL A 257 -0.78 -13.93 2.95
N LEU A 258 -0.81 -12.70 2.46
CA LEU A 258 0.03 -12.19 1.38
C LEU A 258 0.91 -11.08 1.90
N VAL A 259 2.17 -11.02 1.45
CA VAL A 259 3.12 -9.97 1.87
C VAL A 259 3.50 -9.10 0.70
N SER A 260 3.20 -7.80 0.79
CA SER A 260 3.55 -6.81 -0.21
C SER A 260 4.82 -6.03 0.14
N TYR A 261 5.40 -5.34 -0.84
CA TYR A 261 6.52 -4.39 -0.70
C TYR A 261 7.82 -5.02 -0.17
N LEU A 262 8.21 -6.16 -0.72
CA LEU A 262 9.46 -6.84 -0.39
C LEU A 262 10.66 -6.21 -1.13
N GLN A 263 11.79 -6.09 -0.43
CA GLN A 263 13.03 -5.55 -1.00
C GLN A 263 13.97 -6.68 -1.40
N PRO A 264 14.34 -6.80 -2.70
CA PRO A 264 15.21 -7.88 -3.17
C PRO A 264 16.55 -7.96 -2.42
N ALA A 265 17.18 -6.80 -2.18
CA ALA A 265 18.47 -6.72 -1.50
C ALA A 265 18.43 -7.09 0.00
N GLU A 266 17.25 -7.21 0.59
CA GLU A 266 17.04 -7.63 1.98
C GLU A 266 16.40 -9.02 2.07
N MET A 267 16.14 -9.65 0.92
CA MET A 267 15.57 -11.00 0.88
C MET A 267 16.62 -12.03 1.32
N ARG A 268 16.42 -12.58 2.51
CA ARG A 268 17.25 -13.63 3.08
C ARG A 268 16.67 -15.01 2.79
N ASP A 269 17.52 -16.02 2.68
CA ASP A 269 17.09 -17.39 2.40
C ASP A 269 16.04 -17.93 3.38
N PRO A 270 16.19 -17.73 4.72
CA PRO A 270 15.16 -18.17 5.66
C PRO A 270 13.82 -17.45 5.45
N LEU A 271 13.83 -16.13 5.15
CA LEU A 271 12.59 -15.39 4.87
C LEU A 271 11.93 -15.88 3.58
N LEU A 272 12.71 -16.08 2.51
CA LEU A 272 12.19 -16.61 1.24
C LEU A 272 11.56 -18.00 1.44
N ALA A 273 12.23 -18.88 2.23
CA ALA A 273 11.69 -20.18 2.56
C ALA A 273 10.37 -20.09 3.34
N VAL A 274 10.30 -19.25 4.38
CA VAL A 274 9.07 -19.04 5.15
C VAL A 274 7.94 -18.56 4.25
N LEU A 275 8.17 -17.51 3.42
CA LEU A 275 7.18 -16.96 2.51
C LEU A 275 6.58 -17.99 1.55
N LEU A 276 7.39 -18.94 1.07
CA LEU A 276 6.98 -19.85 0.00
C LEU A 276 6.59 -21.26 0.48
N THR A 277 6.97 -21.67 1.70
CA THR A 277 6.72 -23.02 2.17
C THR A 277 5.79 -23.12 3.38
N THR A 278 5.47 -21.98 4.04
CA THR A 278 4.55 -22.01 5.17
C THR A 278 3.10 -22.15 4.67
N PRO A 279 2.32 -23.13 5.17
CA PRO A 279 0.91 -23.24 4.85
C PRO A 279 0.14 -21.98 5.23
N GLY A 280 -0.83 -21.58 4.42
CA GLY A 280 -1.61 -20.36 4.61
C GLY A 280 -0.94 -19.09 4.10
N LEU A 281 0.34 -19.13 3.66
CA LEU A 281 0.92 -18.02 2.92
C LEU A 281 0.65 -18.15 1.42
N ALA A 282 0.34 -17.02 0.78
CA ALA A 282 0.15 -16.96 -0.66
C ALA A 282 1.45 -17.33 -1.40
N PRO A 283 1.40 -18.14 -2.46
CA PRO A 283 2.56 -18.37 -3.33
C PRO A 283 2.82 -17.14 -4.20
N TYR A 284 3.16 -16.02 -3.59
CA TYR A 284 3.28 -14.71 -4.24
C TYR A 284 4.41 -13.89 -3.64
N LEU A 285 5.15 -13.22 -4.48
CA LEU A 285 6.23 -12.30 -4.12
C LEU A 285 6.08 -10.98 -4.85
N GLU A 286 5.83 -9.91 -4.14
CA GLU A 286 5.93 -8.54 -4.66
C GLU A 286 7.33 -7.98 -4.35
N LEU A 287 8.21 -8.00 -5.36
CA LEU A 287 9.60 -7.62 -5.24
C LEU A 287 9.84 -6.24 -5.89
N SER A 288 10.29 -5.27 -5.11
CA SER A 288 10.55 -3.91 -5.58
C SER A 288 11.90 -3.83 -6.31
N PHE A 289 12.00 -4.30 -7.57
CA PHE A 289 13.24 -4.22 -8.36
C PHE A 289 13.59 -2.80 -8.79
N GLN A 290 12.64 -2.06 -9.30
CA GLN A 290 12.70 -0.67 -9.78
C GLN A 290 13.45 -0.48 -11.10
N HIS A 291 14.48 -1.23 -11.41
CA HIS A 291 15.24 -1.29 -12.65
C HIS A 291 16.07 -2.57 -12.70
N ALA A 292 16.68 -2.92 -13.86
CA ALA A 292 17.56 -4.08 -14.00
C ALA A 292 19.04 -3.69 -14.14
N SER A 293 19.34 -2.49 -14.65
CA SER A 293 20.72 -2.04 -14.82
C SER A 293 21.38 -1.69 -13.49
N PRO A 294 22.53 -2.30 -13.13
CA PRO A 294 23.25 -2.00 -11.90
C PRO A 294 23.69 -0.54 -11.77
N SER A 295 23.93 0.14 -12.90
CA SER A 295 24.35 1.54 -12.91
C SER A 295 23.19 2.48 -12.59
N VAL A 296 21.99 2.23 -13.14
CA VAL A 296 20.75 2.95 -12.81
C VAL A 296 20.38 2.70 -11.36
N LEU A 297 20.38 1.45 -10.91
CA LEU A 297 20.09 1.08 -9.52
C LEU A 297 21.02 1.79 -8.53
N ARG A 298 22.29 1.92 -8.85
CA ARG A 298 23.26 2.64 -8.02
C ARG A 298 22.92 4.12 -7.93
N ARG A 299 22.51 4.78 -9.03
CA ARG A 299 22.01 6.16 -9.02
C ARG A 299 20.70 6.28 -8.23
N MET A 300 19.84 5.26 -8.26
CA MET A 300 18.64 5.13 -7.42
C MET A 300 18.94 4.85 -5.94
N ARG A 301 20.22 4.64 -5.56
CA ARG A 301 20.65 4.15 -4.24
C ARG A 301 20.03 2.80 -3.88
N ARG A 302 19.99 1.91 -4.86
CA ARG A 302 19.53 0.53 -4.73
C ARG A 302 20.66 -0.44 -5.08
N PHE A 303 20.50 -1.68 -4.60
CA PHE A 303 21.48 -2.74 -4.82
C PHE A 303 20.88 -3.85 -5.66
N GLY A 304 21.73 -4.50 -6.45
CA GLY A 304 21.38 -5.62 -7.32
C GLY A 304 21.53 -5.27 -8.80
N GLY A 305 21.06 -6.16 -9.64
CA GLY A 305 21.06 -6.08 -11.08
C GLY A 305 20.24 -7.23 -11.67
N GLY A 306 20.06 -7.24 -12.99
CA GLY A 306 19.23 -8.22 -13.67
C GLY A 306 19.62 -9.68 -13.36
N SER A 307 20.92 -10.00 -13.33
CA SER A 307 21.41 -11.36 -13.05
C SER A 307 21.11 -11.83 -11.63
N GLU A 308 21.30 -10.97 -10.63
CA GLU A 308 21.00 -11.27 -9.22
C GLU A 308 19.49 -11.43 -9.02
N PHE A 309 18.69 -10.62 -9.71
CA PHE A 309 17.23 -10.70 -9.61
C PHE A 309 16.69 -11.96 -10.28
N LEU A 310 17.21 -12.35 -11.45
CA LEU A 310 16.88 -13.64 -12.08
C LEU A 310 17.24 -14.81 -11.17
N THR A 311 18.42 -14.77 -10.53
CA THR A 311 18.83 -15.79 -9.55
C THR A 311 17.85 -15.88 -8.37
N LEU A 312 17.37 -14.76 -7.85
CA LEU A 312 16.38 -14.73 -6.76
C LEU A 312 15.04 -15.34 -7.23
N ILE A 313 14.56 -14.98 -8.42
CA ILE A 313 13.33 -15.53 -9.00
C ILE A 313 13.46 -17.04 -9.23
N ASP A 314 14.58 -17.51 -9.75
CA ASP A 314 14.82 -18.95 -9.97
C ASP A 314 14.83 -19.73 -8.66
N ARG A 315 15.44 -19.18 -7.60
CA ARG A 315 15.39 -19.79 -6.27
C ARG A 315 13.98 -19.83 -5.70
N ALA A 316 13.19 -18.78 -5.92
CA ALA A 316 11.78 -18.76 -5.51
C ALA A 316 11.00 -19.87 -6.23
N ARG A 317 11.18 -20.02 -7.55
CA ARG A 317 10.54 -21.07 -8.36
C ARG A 317 11.00 -22.50 -8.00
N GLN A 318 12.23 -22.66 -7.56
CA GLN A 318 12.71 -23.96 -7.04
C GLN A 318 12.01 -24.34 -5.74
N LEU A 319 11.73 -23.38 -4.86
CA LEU A 319 10.99 -23.62 -3.61
C LEU A 319 9.49 -23.79 -3.84
N ARG A 320 8.93 -23.01 -4.74
CA ARG A 320 7.53 -22.99 -5.08
C ARG A 320 7.33 -22.75 -6.59
N PRO A 321 7.18 -23.83 -7.39
CA PRO A 321 7.13 -23.75 -8.87
C PRO A 321 5.99 -22.87 -9.41
N ASP A 322 4.86 -22.82 -8.70
CA ASP A 322 3.66 -22.06 -9.03
C ASP A 322 3.68 -20.61 -8.51
N VAL A 323 4.80 -20.14 -7.91
CA VAL A 323 4.88 -18.79 -7.35
C VAL A 323 4.59 -17.70 -8.39
N GLY A 324 3.72 -16.76 -8.01
CA GLY A 324 3.53 -15.51 -8.71
C GLY A 324 4.57 -14.48 -8.30
N VAL A 325 5.12 -13.74 -9.25
CA VAL A 325 6.12 -12.70 -8.99
C VAL A 325 5.67 -11.39 -9.64
N ARG A 326 5.60 -10.35 -8.83
CA ARG A 326 5.26 -8.98 -9.25
C ARG A 326 6.42 -8.04 -9.01
N SER A 327 6.60 -7.06 -9.90
CA SER A 327 7.49 -5.92 -9.66
C SER A 327 7.05 -4.66 -10.38
N ASN A 328 7.51 -3.53 -9.86
CA ASN A 328 7.38 -2.22 -10.49
C ASN A 328 8.76 -1.71 -10.95
N PHE A 329 8.75 -1.00 -12.10
CA PHE A 329 9.95 -0.45 -12.73
C PHE A 329 9.77 1.02 -13.05
N ILE A 330 10.88 1.77 -12.97
CA ILE A 330 10.93 3.19 -13.29
C ILE A 330 11.83 3.34 -14.51
N VAL A 331 11.30 3.92 -15.59
CA VAL A 331 12.04 4.24 -16.82
C VAL A 331 12.22 5.74 -16.97
N GLY A 332 13.25 6.16 -17.68
CA GLY A 332 13.56 7.56 -17.85
C GLY A 332 14.22 8.20 -16.63
N PHE A 333 14.86 7.40 -15.79
CA PHE A 333 15.61 7.90 -14.63
C PHE A 333 16.78 8.80 -15.06
N PRO A 334 17.14 9.88 -14.32
CA PRO A 334 18.22 10.77 -14.70
C PRO A 334 19.53 10.06 -15.08
N GLY A 335 20.01 10.36 -16.28
CA GLY A 335 21.19 9.73 -16.88
C GLY A 335 21.01 8.30 -17.38
N GLU A 336 19.79 7.78 -17.45
CA GLU A 336 19.50 6.48 -18.06
C GLU A 336 19.79 6.53 -19.57
N THR A 337 20.73 5.69 -20.02
CA THR A 337 21.12 5.54 -21.40
C THR A 337 20.19 4.56 -22.15
N GLU A 338 20.26 4.55 -23.48
CA GLU A 338 19.49 3.57 -24.27
C GLU A 338 19.91 2.13 -23.95
N ALA A 339 21.21 1.87 -23.83
CA ALA A 339 21.72 0.54 -23.49
C ALA A 339 21.23 0.06 -22.10
N GLU A 340 21.13 0.95 -21.12
CA GLU A 340 20.59 0.61 -19.80
C GLU A 340 19.08 0.36 -19.85
N TYR A 341 18.36 1.06 -20.72
CA TYR A 341 16.95 0.82 -20.96
C TYR A 341 16.72 -0.52 -21.69
N GLU A 342 17.52 -0.85 -22.71
CA GLU A 342 17.48 -2.15 -23.37
C GLU A 342 17.79 -3.29 -22.40
N GLU A 343 18.77 -3.13 -21.49
CA GLU A 343 19.06 -4.09 -20.42
C GLU A 343 17.82 -4.36 -19.51
N LEU A 344 16.99 -3.34 -19.28
CA LEU A 344 15.72 -3.52 -18.57
C LEU A 344 14.73 -4.35 -19.40
N LEU A 345 14.55 -4.06 -20.68
CA LEU A 345 13.61 -4.81 -21.54
C LEU A 345 14.01 -6.29 -21.68
N ASP A 346 15.31 -6.56 -21.81
CA ASP A 346 15.85 -7.92 -21.80
C ASP A 346 15.55 -8.65 -20.47
N PHE A 347 15.72 -7.95 -19.35
CA PHE A 347 15.38 -8.50 -18.05
C PHE A 347 13.88 -8.81 -17.92
N LEU A 348 12.99 -7.91 -18.35
CA LEU A 348 11.53 -8.11 -18.30
C LEU A 348 11.15 -9.37 -19.08
N SER A 349 11.74 -9.55 -20.29
CA SER A 349 11.52 -10.72 -21.13
C SER A 349 12.00 -12.03 -20.47
N ALA A 350 13.15 -12.00 -19.80
CA ALA A 350 13.74 -13.17 -19.16
C ALA A 350 13.08 -13.54 -17.83
N ALA A 351 12.57 -12.57 -17.08
CA ALA A 351 12.09 -12.75 -15.69
C ALA A 351 10.77 -13.51 -15.59
N ARG A 352 9.93 -13.51 -16.66
CA ARG A 352 8.61 -14.17 -16.69
C ARG A 352 7.77 -13.81 -15.45
N LEU A 353 7.65 -12.51 -15.20
CA LEU A 353 6.86 -11.98 -14.07
C LEU A 353 5.36 -12.16 -14.35
N ASP A 354 4.58 -12.33 -13.28
CA ASP A 354 3.12 -12.50 -13.34
C ASP A 354 2.40 -11.15 -13.33
N ALA A 355 3.05 -10.11 -12.80
CA ALA A 355 2.57 -8.74 -12.86
C ALA A 355 3.74 -7.75 -12.94
N ILE A 356 3.60 -6.76 -13.81
CA ILE A 356 4.64 -5.76 -14.12
C ILE A 356 4.01 -4.38 -14.18
N GLY A 357 4.44 -3.48 -13.28
CA GLY A 357 4.12 -2.06 -13.41
C GLY A 357 5.30 -1.28 -13.99
N VAL A 358 5.06 -0.45 -15.02
CA VAL A 358 6.07 0.45 -15.57
C VAL A 358 5.64 1.89 -15.38
N PHE A 359 6.50 2.68 -14.76
CA PHE A 359 6.26 4.10 -14.45
C PHE A 359 7.36 4.96 -15.04
N GLY A 360 6.97 6.10 -15.60
CA GLY A 360 7.93 7.15 -15.95
C GLY A 360 8.51 7.78 -14.68
N TYR A 361 9.80 8.09 -14.71
CA TYR A 361 10.40 8.86 -13.62
C TYR A 361 9.68 10.20 -13.43
N SER A 362 9.34 10.51 -12.19
CA SER A 362 8.76 11.78 -11.75
C SER A 362 9.76 12.51 -10.85
N ALA A 363 10.10 13.74 -11.20
CA ALA A 363 10.98 14.59 -10.39
C ALA A 363 10.20 15.14 -9.19
N GLU A 364 10.32 14.47 -8.06
CA GLU A 364 9.60 14.83 -6.84
C GLU A 364 10.39 15.81 -5.98
N ASP A 365 9.71 16.88 -5.51
CA ASP A 365 10.32 17.92 -4.68
C ASP A 365 11.04 17.34 -3.46
N GLY A 366 12.24 17.87 -3.19
CA GLY A 366 13.06 17.45 -2.05
C GLY A 366 13.78 16.12 -2.22
N THR A 367 13.60 15.41 -3.34
CA THR A 367 14.34 14.18 -3.63
C THR A 367 15.71 14.49 -4.24
N GLU A 368 16.69 13.62 -3.98
CA GLU A 368 18.02 13.76 -4.57
C GLU A 368 18.01 13.64 -6.09
N ALA A 369 17.16 12.73 -6.61
CA ALA A 369 17.07 12.46 -8.04
C ALA A 369 16.56 13.68 -8.83
N ALA A 370 15.75 14.55 -8.25
CA ALA A 370 15.31 15.77 -8.89
C ALA A 370 16.46 16.74 -9.19
N GLY A 371 17.57 16.66 -8.43
CA GLY A 371 18.79 17.47 -8.63
C GLY A 371 19.90 16.80 -9.45
N LEU A 372 19.70 15.56 -9.90
CA LEU A 372 20.71 14.86 -10.69
C LEU A 372 20.82 15.44 -12.11
N ALA A 373 22.02 15.45 -12.64
CA ALA A 373 22.27 15.80 -14.03
C ALA A 373 21.74 14.68 -14.98
N GLY A 374 21.50 15.05 -16.24
CA GLY A 374 21.05 14.08 -17.24
C GLY A 374 19.55 13.77 -17.14
N GLN A 375 18.73 14.71 -16.68
CA GLN A 375 17.28 14.63 -16.74
C GLN A 375 16.84 14.38 -18.18
N LEU A 376 16.02 13.35 -18.40
CA LEU A 376 15.40 13.10 -19.70
C LEU A 376 14.21 14.04 -19.86
N SER A 377 13.90 14.36 -21.13
CA SER A 377 12.69 15.15 -21.43
C SER A 377 11.42 14.31 -21.19
N ASP A 378 10.31 14.96 -20.88
CA ASP A 378 9.02 14.29 -20.71
C ASP A 378 8.61 13.45 -21.92
N SER A 379 8.99 13.88 -23.13
CA SER A 379 8.73 13.14 -24.36
C SER A 379 9.55 11.83 -24.45
N GLN A 380 10.81 11.85 -24.00
CA GLN A 380 11.65 10.65 -23.93
C GLN A 380 11.12 9.68 -22.88
N ILE A 381 10.75 10.19 -21.72
CA ILE A 381 10.18 9.38 -20.62
C ILE A 381 8.89 8.71 -21.11
N ARG A 382 7.95 9.48 -21.71
CA ARG A 382 6.70 8.92 -22.24
C ARG A 382 6.96 7.85 -23.32
N ALA A 383 7.86 8.11 -24.27
CA ALA A 383 8.19 7.12 -25.30
C ALA A 383 8.72 5.81 -24.71
N ARG A 384 9.56 5.86 -23.67
CA ARG A 384 10.02 4.67 -22.95
C ARG A 384 8.90 3.94 -22.21
N VAL A 385 8.00 4.69 -21.56
CA VAL A 385 6.83 4.09 -20.89
C VAL A 385 5.95 3.38 -21.92
N GLU A 386 5.59 4.04 -23.02
CA GLU A 386 4.74 3.47 -24.07
C GLU A 386 5.37 2.21 -24.71
N ASN A 387 6.67 2.25 -25.00
CA ASN A 387 7.37 1.10 -25.55
C ASN A 387 7.45 -0.07 -24.55
N ALA A 388 7.80 0.21 -23.28
CA ALA A 388 7.85 -0.83 -22.26
C ALA A 388 6.46 -1.39 -21.92
N ALA A 389 5.41 -0.55 -21.91
CA ALA A 389 4.04 -0.99 -21.68
C ALA A 389 3.57 -1.98 -22.76
N SER A 390 3.85 -1.70 -24.04
CA SER A 390 3.52 -2.64 -25.13
C SER A 390 4.19 -4.01 -24.95
N LEU A 391 5.47 -4.04 -24.56
CA LEU A 391 6.18 -5.28 -24.26
C LEU A 391 5.55 -5.98 -23.04
N VAL A 392 5.23 -5.22 -22.00
CA VAL A 392 4.64 -5.76 -20.77
C VAL A 392 3.29 -6.42 -21.04
N ASP A 393 2.42 -5.79 -21.85
CA ASP A 393 1.13 -6.37 -22.23
C ASP A 393 1.29 -7.74 -22.90
N GLU A 394 2.26 -7.86 -23.83
CA GLU A 394 2.58 -9.14 -24.48
C GLU A 394 3.12 -10.18 -23.49
N LEU A 395 4.04 -9.78 -22.60
CA LEU A 395 4.63 -10.68 -21.61
C LEU A 395 3.61 -11.18 -20.57
N LEU A 396 2.70 -10.31 -20.13
CA LEU A 396 1.65 -10.70 -19.16
C LEU A 396 0.63 -11.63 -19.80
N ALA A 397 0.20 -11.38 -21.03
CA ALA A 397 -0.69 -12.28 -21.77
C ALA A 397 -0.04 -13.66 -21.94
N GLN A 398 1.23 -13.71 -22.40
CA GLN A 398 1.97 -14.97 -22.51
C GLN A 398 2.11 -15.69 -21.16
N ARG A 399 2.35 -14.93 -20.08
CA ARG A 399 2.48 -15.50 -18.73
C ARG A 399 1.16 -16.07 -18.22
N ALA A 400 0.03 -15.43 -18.51
CA ALA A 400 -1.29 -15.95 -18.19
C ALA A 400 -1.61 -17.23 -19.00
N GLU A 401 -1.25 -17.28 -20.30
CA GLU A 401 -1.35 -18.48 -21.12
C GLU A 401 -0.50 -19.65 -20.59
N ASP A 402 0.70 -19.39 -20.08
CA ASP A 402 1.56 -20.40 -19.45
C ASP A 402 0.89 -21.09 -18.23
N ARG A 403 -0.10 -20.46 -17.63
CA ARG A 403 -0.85 -21.01 -16.49
C ARG A 403 -2.03 -21.87 -16.88
N ILE A 404 -2.36 -22.00 -18.17
CA ILE A 404 -3.45 -22.87 -18.63
C ILE A 404 -3.12 -24.33 -18.26
N GLY A 405 -4.06 -24.94 -17.54
CA GLY A 405 -3.93 -26.28 -16.97
C GLY A 405 -3.50 -26.30 -15.51
N ASP A 406 -2.99 -25.19 -14.96
CA ASP A 406 -2.68 -25.07 -13.53
C ASP A 406 -3.95 -25.20 -12.70
N VAL A 407 -3.78 -25.69 -11.48
CA VAL A 407 -4.83 -25.71 -10.45
C VAL A 407 -4.50 -24.61 -9.43
N VAL A 408 -5.45 -23.70 -9.24
CA VAL A 408 -5.29 -22.51 -8.41
C VAL A 408 -6.37 -22.45 -7.32
N ASP A 409 -6.02 -21.86 -6.17
CA ASP A 409 -6.96 -21.57 -5.10
C ASP A 409 -7.41 -20.11 -5.24
N VAL A 410 -8.69 -19.89 -5.56
CA VAL A 410 -9.26 -18.57 -5.84
C VAL A 410 -10.12 -18.12 -4.66
N LEU A 411 -9.82 -16.95 -4.10
CA LEU A 411 -10.72 -16.25 -3.17
C LEU A 411 -11.73 -15.45 -3.98
N ILE A 412 -12.99 -15.77 -3.86
CA ILE A 412 -14.07 -15.06 -4.55
C ILE A 412 -14.32 -13.72 -3.87
N GLN A 413 -14.23 -12.64 -4.65
CA GLN A 413 -14.40 -11.26 -4.20
C GLN A 413 -15.67 -10.60 -4.70
N ARG A 414 -16.18 -11.06 -5.86
CA ARG A 414 -17.39 -10.54 -6.50
C ARG A 414 -18.16 -11.67 -7.21
N VAL A 415 -19.47 -11.53 -7.27
CA VAL A 415 -20.35 -12.42 -8.03
C VAL A 415 -21.27 -11.54 -8.88
N ASP A 416 -21.41 -11.88 -10.15
CA ASP A 416 -22.29 -11.22 -11.11
C ASP A 416 -23.12 -12.24 -11.90
N ALA A 417 -23.85 -11.77 -12.94
CA ALA A 417 -24.69 -12.63 -13.77
C ALA A 417 -23.90 -13.65 -14.63
N ASP A 418 -22.61 -13.37 -14.87
CA ASP A 418 -21.73 -14.15 -15.74
C ASP A 418 -20.83 -15.14 -14.97
N GLY A 419 -20.92 -15.15 -13.63
CA GLY A 419 -20.15 -16.03 -12.77
C GLY A 419 -19.60 -15.37 -11.52
N ALA A 420 -18.48 -15.87 -11.04
CA ALA A 420 -17.77 -15.32 -9.89
C ALA A 420 -16.37 -14.86 -10.30
N GLU A 421 -15.91 -13.81 -9.68
CA GLU A 421 -14.58 -13.25 -9.90
C GLU A 421 -13.84 -13.12 -8.57
N GLY A 422 -12.57 -13.45 -8.59
CA GLY A 422 -11.75 -13.39 -7.43
C GLY A 422 -10.28 -13.35 -7.80
N ARG A 423 -9.45 -13.77 -6.85
CA ARG A 423 -8.01 -13.70 -7.00
C ARG A 423 -7.35 -15.02 -6.62
N ALA A 424 -6.59 -15.57 -7.56
CA ALA A 424 -5.75 -16.74 -7.29
C ALA A 424 -4.61 -16.39 -6.32
N GLY A 425 -4.08 -17.38 -5.62
CA GLY A 425 -3.00 -17.19 -4.67
C GLY A 425 -1.72 -16.58 -5.28
N GLN A 426 -1.53 -16.74 -6.59
CA GLN A 426 -0.39 -16.22 -7.37
C GLN A 426 -0.58 -14.78 -7.86
N GLN A 427 -1.74 -14.19 -7.61
CA GLN A 427 -2.10 -12.85 -8.07
C GLN A 427 -2.08 -11.84 -6.92
N GLY A 428 -1.53 -10.66 -7.16
CA GLY A 428 -1.57 -9.55 -6.23
C GLY A 428 -2.93 -8.83 -6.21
N PRO A 429 -3.17 -7.98 -5.21
CA PRO A 429 -4.48 -7.35 -5.02
C PRO A 429 -4.88 -6.36 -6.13
N GLU A 430 -3.93 -5.86 -6.90
CA GLU A 430 -4.16 -4.81 -7.91
C GLU A 430 -3.72 -5.24 -9.33
N ASP A 431 -3.40 -6.53 -9.55
CA ASP A 431 -2.74 -6.96 -10.77
C ASP A 431 -3.72 -7.51 -11.81
N SER A 432 -4.25 -8.70 -11.54
CA SER A 432 -5.14 -9.44 -12.43
C SER A 432 -6.16 -10.21 -11.62
N SER A 433 -7.23 -10.63 -12.27
CA SER A 433 -8.31 -11.40 -11.67
C SER A 433 -8.34 -12.83 -12.20
N THR A 434 -9.13 -13.66 -11.52
CA THR A 434 -9.50 -15.01 -11.99
C THR A 434 -11.01 -15.13 -11.99
N ARG A 435 -11.59 -15.34 -13.18
CA ARG A 435 -13.02 -15.61 -13.33
C ARG A 435 -13.27 -17.11 -13.24
N VAL A 436 -14.28 -17.48 -12.46
CA VAL A 436 -14.72 -18.89 -12.29
C VAL A 436 -16.20 -19.05 -12.55
N ASP A 437 -16.62 -20.27 -12.88
CA ASP A 437 -18.01 -20.60 -13.23
C ASP A 437 -18.99 -20.46 -12.05
N ARG A 438 -18.53 -20.56 -10.80
CA ARG A 438 -19.37 -20.50 -9.60
C ARG A 438 -18.56 -20.20 -8.33
N GLY A 439 -19.25 -19.70 -7.30
CA GLY A 439 -18.75 -19.44 -5.95
C GLY A 439 -19.56 -18.34 -5.29
N ASN A 440 -19.40 -18.14 -3.98
CA ASN A 440 -19.96 -17.00 -3.25
C ASN A 440 -18.83 -16.10 -2.75
N VAL A 441 -19.12 -14.83 -2.53
CA VAL A 441 -18.14 -13.90 -1.97
C VAL A 441 -17.60 -14.46 -0.63
N GLY A 442 -16.28 -14.50 -0.52
CA GLY A 442 -15.57 -15.06 0.64
C GLY A 442 -15.24 -16.56 0.55
N ASP A 443 -15.77 -17.28 -0.47
CA ASP A 443 -15.38 -18.68 -0.67
C ASP A 443 -13.94 -18.77 -1.21
N PHE A 444 -13.17 -19.75 -0.71
CA PHE A 444 -11.99 -20.26 -1.38
C PHE A 444 -12.40 -21.47 -2.23
N VAL A 445 -12.25 -21.34 -3.53
CA VAL A 445 -12.55 -22.42 -4.47
C VAL A 445 -11.30 -22.90 -5.18
N ARG A 446 -11.20 -24.20 -5.35
CA ARG A 446 -10.13 -24.79 -6.15
C ARG A 446 -10.59 -24.89 -7.59
N ALA A 447 -9.85 -24.26 -8.51
CA ALA A 447 -10.23 -24.17 -9.90
C ALA A 447 -9.07 -24.54 -10.83
N ARG A 448 -9.38 -25.10 -12.00
CA ARG A 448 -8.40 -25.35 -13.06
C ARG A 448 -8.49 -24.23 -14.07
N VAL A 449 -7.36 -23.65 -14.43
CA VAL A 449 -7.25 -22.60 -15.45
C VAL A 449 -7.48 -23.25 -16.82
N ASP A 450 -8.49 -22.79 -17.55
CA ASP A 450 -8.88 -23.29 -18.86
C ASP A 450 -8.47 -22.35 -20.00
N ALA A 451 -8.41 -21.03 -19.72
CA ALA A 451 -8.06 -19.99 -20.68
C ALA A 451 -7.48 -18.76 -19.98
N ALA A 452 -6.95 -17.84 -20.78
CA ALA A 452 -6.53 -16.50 -20.34
C ALA A 452 -7.18 -15.44 -21.23
N ASP A 453 -7.42 -14.25 -20.66
CA ASP A 453 -7.88 -13.03 -21.35
C ASP A 453 -6.97 -11.87 -20.94
N GLY A 454 -5.98 -11.54 -21.80
CA GLY A 454 -4.88 -10.67 -21.42
C GLY A 454 -4.12 -11.26 -20.22
N SER A 455 -4.05 -10.53 -19.12
CA SER A 455 -3.43 -10.99 -17.86
C SER A 455 -4.39 -11.76 -16.93
N ASP A 456 -5.70 -11.74 -17.22
CA ASP A 456 -6.72 -12.40 -16.40
C ASP A 456 -6.85 -13.90 -16.73
N LEU A 457 -7.24 -14.68 -15.73
CA LEU A 457 -7.43 -16.12 -15.87
C LEU A 457 -8.91 -16.47 -15.92
N ILE A 458 -9.25 -17.47 -16.74
CA ILE A 458 -10.57 -18.08 -16.79
C ILE A 458 -10.42 -19.52 -16.35
N ALA A 459 -11.16 -19.92 -15.32
CA ALA A 459 -11.00 -21.23 -14.70
C ALA A 459 -12.35 -21.89 -14.36
N THR A 460 -12.35 -23.22 -14.28
CA THR A 460 -13.51 -24.00 -13.85
C THR A 460 -13.27 -24.57 -12.46
N VAL A 461 -14.24 -24.37 -11.57
CA VAL A 461 -14.20 -24.91 -10.20
C VAL A 461 -14.24 -26.43 -10.22
N ILE A 462 -13.26 -27.05 -9.55
CA ILE A 462 -13.12 -28.51 -9.45
C ILE A 462 -13.44 -29.07 -8.07
N SER A 463 -13.40 -28.24 -7.03
CA SER A 463 -13.79 -28.59 -5.66
C SER A 463 -14.01 -27.35 -4.79
#